data_bea3e484175fe47f9971c8b992ca88b8
#
_entry.id   bea3e484175fe47f9971c8b992ca88b8
#
_cell.length_a   1.000
_cell.length_b   1.000
_cell.length_c   1.000
_cell.angle_alpha   90.00
_cell.angle_beta   90.00
_cell.angle_gamma   90.00
#
_symmetry.space_group_name_H-M   'P 1'
#
loop_
_entity.id
_entity.type
_entity.pdbx_description
1 polymer ?
#
loop_
_entity_poly.entity_id
_entity_poly.type
_entity_poly.pdbx_seq_one_letter_code
_entity_poly.pdbx_strand_id
1 'polypeptide(L)'
;MASRAAKSGFARDAQQRVQSKFDPKLAAEILTWISSTSGKTFDTSGDMENFCNVLKDGTVLCALANALQPGSIKKVNTSAMAFKQMENVSFFLAFAEKHISKTELFQTVDLFEAQDPNAVLVCLASLARKADKLFGKKGLGPKEAEGEKREWTAEQLRAGDSVIGLQMGTNKCATASGINM
;
A
#
# COMPACT_ATOMS: atom_id res chain seq x y z
N MET A 1 8.21 -1.01 28.10
CA MET A 1 8.44 -1.42 26.69
C MET A 1 9.93 -1.58 26.49
N ALA A 2 10.39 -2.74 26.03
CA ALA A 2 11.79 -2.91 25.68
C ALA A 2 12.11 -2.02 24.48
N SER A 3 12.92 -0.99 24.67
CA SER A 3 13.40 -0.13 23.59
C SER A 3 14.35 -0.96 22.72
N ARG A 4 14.01 -1.11 21.45
CA ARG A 4 14.89 -1.77 20.48
C ARG A 4 16.16 -0.94 20.34
N ALA A 5 17.33 -1.59 20.32
CA ALA A 5 18.60 -0.92 20.13
C ALA A 5 18.58 -0.09 18.83
N ALA A 6 19.12 1.14 18.90
CA ALA A 6 19.19 2.01 17.74
C ALA A 6 20.04 1.36 16.63
N LYS A 7 19.50 1.31 15.42
CA LYS A 7 20.23 0.84 14.23
C LYS A 7 21.40 1.77 13.94
N SER A 8 22.55 1.22 13.55
CA SER A 8 23.75 1.98 13.18
C SER A 8 24.25 1.61 11.78
N GLY A 9 25.07 2.47 11.17
CA GLY A 9 25.66 2.24 9.86
C GLY A 9 24.62 1.97 8.78
N PHE A 10 24.88 1.00 7.89
CA PHE A 10 24.01 0.68 6.74
C PHE A 10 22.55 0.37 7.09
N ALA A 11 22.30 -0.22 8.26
CA ALA A 11 20.94 -0.51 8.70
C ALA A 11 20.15 0.78 9.03
N ARG A 12 20.82 1.79 9.56
CA ARG A 12 20.24 3.11 9.79
C ARG A 12 19.95 3.82 8.47
N ASP A 13 20.89 3.83 7.54
CA ASP A 13 20.74 4.47 6.24
C ASP A 13 19.61 3.82 5.43
N ALA A 14 19.51 2.49 5.46
CA ALA A 14 18.39 1.77 4.85
C ALA A 14 17.04 2.18 5.46
N GLN A 15 16.96 2.26 6.79
CA GLN A 15 15.75 2.71 7.48
C GLN A 15 15.36 4.15 7.11
N GLN A 16 16.33 5.06 7.05
CA GLN A 16 16.08 6.44 6.65
C GLN A 16 15.55 6.53 5.21
N ARG A 17 16.10 5.74 4.29
CA ARG A 17 15.59 5.66 2.90
C ARG A 17 14.16 5.13 2.82
N VAL A 18 13.78 4.17 3.65
CA VAL A 18 12.41 3.68 3.72
C VAL A 18 11.48 4.79 4.24
N GLN A 19 11.87 5.44 5.33
CA GLN A 19 11.07 6.50 5.94
C GLN A 19 10.95 7.75 5.06
N SER A 20 11.99 8.08 4.27
CA SER A 20 11.95 9.23 3.34
C SER A 20 10.95 9.09 2.19
N LYS A 21 10.42 7.89 1.95
CA LYS A 21 9.37 7.65 0.95
C LYS A 21 7.96 7.99 1.45
N PHE A 22 7.81 8.16 2.76
CA PHE A 22 6.52 8.47 3.36
C PHE A 22 6.05 9.87 2.97
N ASP A 23 4.83 9.97 2.44
CA ASP A 23 4.22 11.24 2.06
C ASP A 23 3.22 11.72 3.14
N PRO A 24 3.56 12.79 3.90
CA PRO A 24 2.69 13.32 4.94
C PRO A 24 1.35 13.87 4.42
N LYS A 25 1.32 14.39 3.19
CA LYS A 25 0.08 14.91 2.60
C LYS A 25 -0.90 13.79 2.30
N LEU A 26 -0.41 12.75 1.63
CA LEU A 26 -1.21 11.56 1.36
C LEU A 26 -1.66 10.88 2.67
N ALA A 27 -0.81 10.86 3.70
CA ALA A 27 -1.15 10.31 5.00
C ALA A 27 -2.32 11.06 5.66
N ALA A 28 -2.31 12.41 5.63
CA ALA A 28 -3.41 13.23 6.14
C ALA A 28 -4.72 12.97 5.37
N GLU A 29 -4.66 12.87 4.04
CA GLU A 29 -5.82 12.56 3.21
C GLU A 29 -6.39 11.17 3.53
N ILE A 30 -5.53 10.17 3.68
CA ILE A 30 -5.93 8.80 4.03
C ILE A 30 -6.54 8.75 5.44
N LEU A 31 -5.94 9.40 6.44
CA LEU A 31 -6.51 9.46 7.79
C LEU A 31 -7.88 10.14 7.81
N THR A 32 -8.04 11.24 7.05
CA THR A 32 -9.31 11.92 6.88
C THR A 32 -10.36 11.02 6.22
N TRP A 33 -9.97 10.29 5.18
CA TRP A 33 -10.84 9.32 4.52
C TRP A 33 -11.25 8.18 5.46
N ILE A 34 -10.31 7.64 6.24
CA ILE A 34 -10.59 6.60 7.25
C ILE A 34 -11.57 7.12 8.30
N SER A 35 -11.34 8.32 8.83
CA SER A 35 -12.22 8.95 9.82
C SER A 35 -13.64 9.10 9.27
N SER A 36 -13.79 9.64 8.06
CA SER A 36 -15.10 9.85 7.42
C SER A 36 -15.81 8.54 7.09
N THR A 37 -15.07 7.49 6.71
CA THR A 37 -15.63 6.20 6.30
C THR A 37 -15.99 5.34 7.50
N SER A 38 -15.11 5.28 8.52
CA SER A 38 -15.30 4.44 9.71
C SER A 38 -16.17 5.09 10.80
N GLY A 39 -16.40 6.40 10.70
CA GLY A 39 -17.09 7.18 11.75
C GLY A 39 -16.29 7.33 13.05
N LYS A 40 -14.99 7.02 13.04
CA LYS A 40 -14.10 7.18 14.19
C LYS A 40 -13.45 8.55 14.17
N THR A 41 -13.41 9.22 15.31
CA THR A 41 -12.73 10.51 15.48
C THR A 41 -11.35 10.30 16.08
N PHE A 42 -10.33 10.77 15.39
CA PHE A 42 -8.92 10.76 15.82
C PHE A 42 -8.16 11.90 15.12
N ASP A 43 -6.93 12.15 15.49
CA ASP A 43 -6.10 13.17 14.84
C ASP A 43 -5.74 12.73 13.42
N THR A 44 -6.07 13.56 12.44
CA THR A 44 -5.80 13.33 11.01
C THR A 44 -4.54 14.02 10.50
N SER A 45 -3.67 14.50 11.42
CA SER A 45 -2.35 15.00 11.06
C SER A 45 -1.57 13.94 10.28
N GLY A 46 -0.95 14.36 9.17
CA GLY A 46 -0.18 13.48 8.29
C GLY A 46 1.21 13.14 8.78
N ASP A 47 1.57 13.52 10.02
CA ASP A 47 2.84 13.15 10.59
C ASP A 47 2.99 11.64 10.71
N MET A 48 4.16 11.13 10.36
CA MET A 48 4.43 9.69 10.37
C MET A 48 4.20 9.07 11.76
N GLU A 49 4.59 9.78 12.83
CA GLU A 49 4.38 9.31 14.19
C GLU A 49 2.89 9.23 14.54
N ASN A 50 2.11 10.27 14.22
CA ASN A 50 0.67 10.27 14.41
C ASN A 50 0.00 9.17 13.59
N PHE A 51 0.36 9.04 12.30
CA PHE A 51 -0.15 8.00 11.42
C PHE A 51 0.05 6.60 12.00
N CYS A 52 1.27 6.29 12.45
CA CYS A 52 1.56 4.99 13.07
C CYS A 52 0.78 4.82 14.39
N ASN A 53 0.75 5.83 15.26
CA ASN A 53 0.11 5.74 16.58
C ASN A 53 -1.40 5.53 16.48
N VAL A 54 -2.08 6.21 15.56
CA VAL A 54 -3.53 6.07 15.32
C VAL A 54 -3.90 4.66 14.82
N LEU A 55 -3.04 4.05 14.00
CA LEU A 55 -3.33 2.77 13.35
C LEU A 55 -2.75 1.56 14.09
N LYS A 56 -1.80 1.77 15.00
CA LYS A 56 -0.99 0.73 15.64
C LYS A 56 -1.78 -0.35 16.34
N ASP A 57 -2.87 0.00 17.02
CA ASP A 57 -3.70 -0.95 17.76
C ASP A 57 -4.62 -1.80 16.85
N GLY A 58 -4.71 -1.44 15.57
CA GLY A 58 -5.53 -2.09 14.55
C GLY A 58 -7.04 -1.88 14.73
N THR A 59 -7.50 -1.20 15.76
CA THR A 59 -8.95 -1.00 16.00
C THR A 59 -9.58 -0.10 14.95
N VAL A 60 -8.88 0.95 14.54
CA VAL A 60 -9.30 1.85 13.46
C VAL A 60 -9.33 1.12 12.12
N LEU A 61 -8.35 0.27 11.85
CA LEU A 61 -8.30 -0.56 10.63
C LEU A 61 -9.45 -1.57 10.58
N CYS A 62 -9.76 -2.22 11.70
CA CYS A 62 -10.91 -3.12 11.80
C CYS A 62 -12.24 -2.38 11.62
N ALA A 63 -12.36 -1.17 12.17
CA ALA A 63 -13.54 -0.33 11.98
C ALA A 63 -13.70 0.07 10.51
N LEU A 64 -12.61 0.43 9.83
CA LEU A 64 -12.60 0.72 8.39
C LEU A 64 -13.07 -0.50 7.59
N ALA A 65 -12.51 -1.68 7.82
CA ALA A 65 -12.91 -2.91 7.12
C ALA A 65 -14.42 -3.20 7.28
N ASN A 66 -14.95 -3.06 8.50
CA ASN A 66 -16.39 -3.25 8.76
C ASN A 66 -17.26 -2.13 8.18
N ALA A 67 -16.76 -0.92 8.02
CA ALA A 67 -17.46 0.17 7.37
C ALA A 67 -17.52 0.00 5.84
N LEU A 68 -16.46 -0.56 5.25
CA LEU A 68 -16.41 -0.90 3.83
C LEU A 68 -17.29 -2.12 3.54
N GLN A 69 -17.14 -3.19 4.30
CA GLN A 69 -17.92 -4.41 4.16
C GLN A 69 -18.40 -4.88 5.54
N PRO A 70 -19.68 -4.66 5.87
CA PRO A 70 -20.25 -5.03 7.16
C PRO A 70 -20.04 -6.51 7.49
N GLY A 71 -19.58 -6.77 8.73
CA GLY A 71 -19.37 -8.14 9.22
C GLY A 71 -18.09 -8.83 8.76
N SER A 72 -17.17 -8.11 8.09
CA SER A 72 -15.87 -8.65 7.66
C SER A 72 -15.02 -9.09 8.84
N ILE A 73 -15.04 -8.33 9.92
CA ILE A 73 -14.29 -8.63 11.15
C ILE A 73 -15.28 -8.71 12.31
N LYS A 74 -15.51 -9.94 12.77
CA LYS A 74 -16.51 -10.22 13.83
C LYS A 74 -16.01 -9.87 15.23
N LYS A 75 -14.71 -9.99 15.47
CA LYS A 75 -14.12 -9.76 16.79
C LYS A 75 -12.94 -8.81 16.68
N VAL A 76 -13.04 -7.69 17.39
CA VAL A 76 -11.95 -6.71 17.52
C VAL A 76 -11.47 -6.73 18.95
N ASN A 77 -10.16 -6.84 19.15
CA ASN A 77 -9.55 -6.83 20.47
C ASN A 77 -9.37 -5.38 20.94
N THR A 78 -9.80 -5.09 22.17
CA THR A 78 -9.61 -3.78 22.81
C THR A 78 -8.46 -3.77 23.83
N SER A 79 -7.73 -4.88 23.94
CA SER A 79 -6.65 -5.05 24.89
C SER A 79 -5.39 -4.30 24.47
N ALA A 80 -4.71 -3.67 25.42
CA ALA A 80 -3.42 -2.99 25.22
C ALA A 80 -2.23 -3.96 25.02
N MET A 81 -2.45 -5.28 25.10
CA MET A 81 -1.40 -6.28 24.86
C MET A 81 -0.96 -6.26 23.38
N ALA A 82 0.35 -6.17 23.16
CA ALA A 82 0.94 -6.11 21.84
C ALA A 82 0.44 -7.22 20.88
N PHE A 83 0.36 -8.44 21.38
CA PHE A 83 -0.15 -9.58 20.62
C PHE A 83 -1.59 -9.36 20.13
N LYS A 84 -2.46 -8.77 20.96
CA LYS A 84 -3.86 -8.49 20.59
C LYS A 84 -4.00 -7.36 19.60
N GLN A 85 -3.12 -6.37 19.67
CA GLN A 85 -3.05 -5.29 18.68
C GLN A 85 -2.57 -5.84 17.33
N MET A 86 -1.53 -6.66 17.32
CA MET A 86 -1.04 -7.32 16.11
C MET A 86 -2.07 -8.28 15.49
N GLU A 87 -2.89 -8.94 16.31
CA GLU A 87 -3.99 -9.79 15.84
C GLU A 87 -5.06 -8.96 15.11
N ASN A 88 -5.42 -7.76 15.60
CA ASN A 88 -6.31 -6.84 14.90
C ASN A 88 -5.76 -6.44 13.51
N VAL A 89 -4.48 -6.08 13.45
CA VAL A 89 -3.82 -5.75 12.19
C VAL A 89 -3.87 -6.94 11.23
N SER A 90 -3.65 -8.16 11.72
CA SER A 90 -3.74 -9.38 10.92
C SER A 90 -5.16 -9.62 10.37
N PHE A 91 -6.20 -9.33 11.14
CA PHE A 91 -7.58 -9.41 10.66
C PHE A 91 -7.85 -8.41 9.52
N PHE A 92 -7.34 -7.19 9.66
CA PHE A 92 -7.42 -6.21 8.57
C PHE A 92 -6.67 -6.67 7.32
N LEU A 93 -5.46 -7.20 7.47
CA LEU A 93 -4.68 -7.72 6.33
C LEU A 93 -5.38 -8.87 5.62
N ALA A 94 -6.00 -9.80 6.35
CA ALA A 94 -6.80 -10.88 5.78
C ALA A 94 -8.05 -10.38 5.03
N PHE A 95 -8.62 -9.23 5.45
CA PHE A 95 -9.65 -8.54 4.69
C PHE A 95 -9.07 -7.89 3.43
N ALA A 96 -7.98 -7.12 3.56
CA ALA A 96 -7.37 -6.40 2.46
C ALA A 96 -6.86 -7.33 1.33
N GLU A 97 -6.31 -8.49 1.67
CA GLU A 97 -5.80 -9.50 0.71
C GLU A 97 -6.87 -9.95 -0.30
N LYS A 98 -8.14 -9.89 0.06
CA LYS A 98 -9.26 -10.25 -0.84
C LYS A 98 -9.56 -9.19 -1.89
N HIS A 99 -9.09 -7.96 -1.69
CA HIS A 99 -9.51 -6.79 -2.47
C HIS A 99 -8.36 -6.10 -3.20
N ILE A 100 -7.14 -6.22 -2.70
CA ILE A 100 -5.95 -5.60 -3.28
C ILE A 100 -4.87 -6.64 -3.60
N SER A 101 -3.88 -6.26 -4.40
CA SER A 101 -2.76 -7.14 -4.74
C SER A 101 -1.91 -7.47 -3.52
N LYS A 102 -1.40 -8.69 -3.45
CA LYS A 102 -0.46 -9.12 -2.40
C LYS A 102 0.80 -8.26 -2.34
N THR A 103 1.21 -7.68 -3.45
CA THR A 103 2.37 -6.79 -3.54
C THR A 103 2.15 -5.41 -2.89
N GLU A 104 0.89 -5.03 -2.68
CA GLU A 104 0.49 -3.78 -2.04
C GLU A 104 0.17 -3.95 -0.55
N LEU A 105 0.23 -5.19 -0.03
CA LEU A 105 0.04 -5.46 1.38
C LEU A 105 1.31 -5.15 2.18
N PHE A 106 1.11 -4.69 3.41
CA PHE A 106 2.20 -4.50 4.38
C PHE A 106 2.26 -5.68 5.37
N GLN A 107 3.33 -5.78 6.13
CA GLN A 107 3.45 -6.76 7.21
C GLN A 107 3.06 -6.13 8.56
N THR A 108 2.59 -6.94 9.49
CA THR A 108 2.17 -6.46 10.82
C THR A 108 3.28 -5.66 11.52
N VAL A 109 4.52 -6.06 11.33
CA VAL A 109 5.70 -5.38 11.91
C VAL A 109 5.99 -4.01 11.30
N ASP A 110 5.59 -3.80 10.04
CA ASP A 110 5.78 -2.52 9.34
C ASP A 110 5.00 -1.40 10.04
N LEU A 111 3.79 -1.72 10.51
CA LEU A 111 2.96 -0.81 11.28
C LEU A 111 3.31 -0.81 12.78
N PHE A 112 3.36 -2.00 13.41
CA PHE A 112 3.50 -2.12 14.86
C PHE A 112 4.83 -1.57 15.38
N GLU A 113 5.92 -1.83 14.65
CA GLU A 113 7.27 -1.35 14.96
C GLU A 113 7.69 -0.12 14.12
N ALA A 114 6.79 0.42 13.30
CA ALA A 114 7.06 1.50 12.34
C ALA A 114 8.28 1.21 11.45
N GLN A 115 8.42 -0.03 10.98
CA GLN A 115 9.54 -0.42 10.12
C GLN A 115 9.38 0.15 8.71
N ASP A 116 8.17 0.07 8.13
CA ASP A 116 7.85 0.65 6.84
C ASP A 116 6.45 1.31 6.84
N PRO A 117 6.32 2.53 7.38
CA PRO A 117 5.06 3.27 7.34
C PRO A 117 4.57 3.57 5.92
N ASN A 118 5.49 3.64 4.95
CA ASN A 118 5.13 3.86 3.56
C ASN A 118 4.39 2.65 2.96
N ALA A 119 4.78 1.41 3.29
CA ALA A 119 4.04 0.22 2.86
C ALA A 119 2.59 0.23 3.39
N VAL A 120 2.39 0.66 4.64
CA VAL A 120 1.05 0.84 5.23
C VAL A 120 0.24 1.88 4.46
N LEU A 121 0.87 3.02 4.14
CA LEU A 121 0.26 4.11 3.38
C LEU A 121 -0.16 3.65 1.98
N VAL A 122 0.70 2.94 1.27
CA VAL A 122 0.43 2.39 -0.08
C VAL A 122 -0.75 1.41 -0.05
N CYS A 123 -0.79 0.51 0.94
CA CYS A 123 -1.89 -0.44 1.11
C CYS A 123 -3.23 0.28 1.32
N LEU A 124 -3.28 1.27 2.21
CA LEU A 124 -4.49 2.05 2.48
C LEU A 124 -4.91 2.90 1.29
N ALA A 125 -3.96 3.51 0.57
CA ALA A 125 -4.22 4.27 -0.64
C ALA A 125 -4.79 3.39 -1.76
N SER A 126 -4.28 2.17 -1.92
CA SER A 126 -4.80 1.21 -2.88
C SER A 126 -6.23 0.79 -2.55
N LEU A 127 -6.51 0.51 -1.28
CA LEU A 127 -7.86 0.19 -0.81
C LEU A 127 -8.81 1.37 -1.00
N ALA A 128 -8.37 2.60 -0.70
CA ALA A 128 -9.15 3.81 -0.87
C ALA A 128 -9.53 4.08 -2.34
N ARG A 129 -8.60 3.88 -3.27
CA ARG A 129 -8.87 4.01 -4.72
C ARG A 129 -9.93 3.03 -5.22
N LYS A 130 -9.94 1.83 -4.66
CA LYS A 130 -10.89 0.76 -5.04
C LYS A 130 -12.22 0.85 -4.29
N ALA A 131 -12.34 1.70 -3.27
CA ALA A 131 -13.50 1.74 -2.38
C ALA A 131 -14.81 2.05 -3.11
N ASP A 132 -14.79 2.93 -4.11
CA ASP A 132 -15.96 3.28 -4.93
C ASP A 132 -16.46 2.06 -5.73
N LYS A 133 -15.54 1.37 -6.39
CA LYS A 133 -15.84 0.22 -7.25
C LYS A 133 -16.28 -1.03 -6.47
N LEU A 134 -15.59 -1.32 -5.36
CA LEU A 134 -15.79 -2.58 -4.62
C LEU A 134 -16.90 -2.49 -3.57
N PHE A 135 -17.06 -1.33 -2.96
CA PHE A 135 -17.94 -1.17 -1.79
C PHE A 135 -18.99 -0.06 -1.97
N GLY A 136 -18.98 0.66 -3.09
CA GLY A 136 -19.89 1.80 -3.32
C GLY A 136 -19.68 2.95 -2.32
N LYS A 137 -18.51 3.03 -1.71
CA LYS A 137 -18.12 4.09 -0.77
C LYS A 137 -17.23 5.11 -1.47
N LYS A 138 -17.36 6.39 -1.09
CA LYS A 138 -16.49 7.42 -1.65
C LYS A 138 -15.03 7.04 -1.47
N GLY A 139 -14.33 6.84 -2.58
CA GLY A 139 -12.90 6.55 -2.61
C GLY A 139 -12.03 7.81 -2.54
N LEU A 140 -10.72 7.61 -2.54
CA LEU A 140 -9.71 8.66 -2.56
C LEU A 140 -8.74 8.44 -3.74
N GLY A 141 -8.33 9.53 -4.37
CA GLY A 141 -7.38 9.51 -5.48
C GLY A 141 -8.02 9.19 -6.84
N PRO A 142 -7.20 9.07 -7.89
CA PRO A 142 -7.69 8.79 -9.23
C PRO A 142 -8.29 7.38 -9.30
N LYS A 143 -9.42 7.26 -9.99
CA LYS A 143 -10.04 5.94 -10.26
C LYS A 143 -9.10 5.07 -11.10
N GLU A 144 -9.12 3.77 -10.83
CA GLU A 144 -8.43 2.82 -11.70
C GLU A 144 -9.05 2.84 -13.09
N ALA A 145 -8.20 2.69 -14.12
CA ALA A 145 -8.68 2.60 -15.49
C ALA A 145 -9.58 1.36 -15.67
N GLU A 146 -10.78 1.58 -16.17
CA GLU A 146 -11.77 0.52 -16.44
C GLU A 146 -11.68 0.00 -17.89
N GLY A 147 -10.51 0.09 -18.52
CA GLY A 147 -10.31 -0.41 -19.87
C GLY A 147 -10.18 -1.94 -19.90
N GLU A 148 -10.80 -2.56 -20.93
CA GLU A 148 -10.49 -3.96 -21.25
C GLU A 148 -9.01 -4.09 -21.55
N LYS A 149 -8.39 -5.17 -21.05
CA LYS A 149 -7.00 -5.49 -21.39
C LYS A 149 -6.92 -5.64 -22.89
N ARG A 150 -6.10 -4.80 -23.54
CA ARG A 150 -5.86 -4.89 -24.96
C ARG A 150 -5.23 -6.26 -25.29
N GLU A 151 -5.96 -7.05 -26.05
CA GLU A 151 -5.41 -8.28 -26.61
C GLU A 151 -4.60 -7.92 -27.86
N TRP A 152 -3.34 -8.30 -27.84
CA TRP A 152 -2.44 -8.09 -28.98
C TRP A 152 -2.51 -9.29 -29.90
N THR A 153 -2.70 -9.04 -31.18
CA THR A 153 -2.63 -10.12 -32.18
C THR A 153 -1.20 -10.66 -32.27
N ALA A 154 -1.05 -11.90 -32.73
CA ALA A 154 0.28 -12.48 -32.93
C ALA A 154 1.16 -11.66 -33.92
N GLU A 155 0.54 -10.98 -34.88
CA GLU A 155 1.21 -10.05 -35.79
C GLU A 155 1.74 -8.81 -35.08
N GLN A 156 0.91 -8.21 -34.22
CA GLN A 156 1.31 -7.04 -33.42
C GLN A 156 2.43 -7.36 -32.44
N LEU A 157 2.40 -8.55 -31.82
CA LEU A 157 3.49 -9.03 -30.95
C LEU A 157 4.80 -9.20 -31.75
N ARG A 158 4.74 -9.84 -32.92
CA ARG A 158 5.91 -10.00 -33.77
C ARG A 158 6.46 -8.67 -34.31
N ALA A 159 5.56 -7.72 -34.61
CA ALA A 159 5.98 -6.37 -35.00
C ALA A 159 6.68 -5.65 -33.84
N GLY A 160 6.24 -5.84 -32.61
CA GLY A 160 6.89 -5.34 -31.40
C GLY A 160 8.29 -5.95 -31.18
N ASP A 161 8.45 -7.24 -31.41
CA ASP A 161 9.74 -7.95 -31.27
C ASP A 161 10.79 -7.45 -32.27
N SER A 162 10.37 -6.92 -33.42
CA SER A 162 11.27 -6.35 -34.42
C SER A 162 11.73 -4.92 -34.10
N VAL A 163 11.10 -4.25 -33.13
CA VAL A 163 11.46 -2.89 -32.74
C VAL A 163 12.60 -2.92 -31.73
N ILE A 164 13.79 -2.56 -32.19
CA ILE A 164 14.99 -2.48 -31.38
C ILE A 164 15.19 -1.03 -30.91
N GLY A 165 15.11 -0.83 -29.58
CA GLY A 165 15.32 0.49 -28.99
C GLY A 165 16.72 1.01 -29.18
N LEU A 166 16.87 2.32 -29.41
CA LEU A 166 18.16 2.98 -29.50
C LEU A 166 18.76 3.11 -28.09
N GLN A 167 19.78 2.33 -27.76
CA GLN A 167 20.46 2.38 -26.46
C GLN A 167 21.74 3.23 -26.49
N MET A 168 22.52 3.12 -27.54
CA MET A 168 23.80 3.84 -27.68
C MET A 168 24.05 4.20 -29.15
N GLY A 169 23.74 5.44 -29.54
CA GLY A 169 24.00 5.93 -30.89
C GLY A 169 23.01 5.43 -31.96
N THR A 170 23.33 4.44 -32.75
CA THR A 170 22.48 3.94 -33.84
C THR A 170 22.12 2.47 -33.71
N ASN A 171 20.88 2.14 -34.08
CA ASN A 171 20.43 0.75 -34.22
C ASN A 171 20.42 0.28 -35.71
N LYS A 172 21.09 1.01 -36.61
CA LYS A 172 21.04 0.79 -38.06
C LYS A 172 21.42 -0.62 -38.49
N CYS A 173 22.29 -1.30 -37.74
CA CYS A 173 22.76 -2.67 -38.02
C CYS A 173 22.25 -3.69 -36.96
N ALA A 174 21.31 -3.30 -36.10
CA ALA A 174 20.80 -4.17 -35.07
C ALA A 174 19.64 -5.01 -35.59
N THR A 175 19.63 -6.29 -35.25
CA THR A 175 18.55 -7.24 -35.51
C THR A 175 18.09 -7.89 -34.20
N ALA A 176 16.95 -8.58 -34.21
CA ALA A 176 16.44 -9.30 -33.02
C ALA A 176 17.40 -10.40 -32.53
N SER A 177 18.29 -10.90 -33.41
CA SER A 177 19.34 -11.89 -33.09
C SER A 177 20.67 -11.28 -32.66
N GLY A 178 20.80 -9.95 -32.61
CA GLY A 178 22.02 -9.23 -32.23
C GLY A 178 22.47 -8.20 -33.24
N ILE A 179 23.66 -7.62 -33.02
CA ILE A 179 24.28 -6.65 -33.92
C ILE A 179 25.17 -7.43 -34.89
N ASN A 180 24.89 -7.35 -36.18
CA ASN A 180 25.81 -7.83 -37.21
C ASN A 180 26.89 -6.77 -37.41
N MET A 181 28.16 -7.12 -37.14
CA MET A 181 29.33 -6.31 -37.47
C MET A 181 29.67 -6.47 -38.95
#